data_314226d7807b3373a6bbd83fcbb0911d
#
_entry.id   314226d7807b3373a6bbd83fcbb0911d
#
_cell.length_a   1.000
_cell.length_b   1.000
_cell.length_c   1.000
_cell.angle_alpha   90.00
_cell.angle_beta   90.00
_cell.angle_gamma   90.00
#
_symmetry.space_group_name_H-M   'P 1'
#
loop_
_entity.id
_entity.type
_entity.pdbx_description
1 polymer ?
#
loop_
_entity_poly.entity_id
_entity_poly.type
_entity_poly.pdbx_seq_one_letter_code
_entity_poly.pdbx_strand_id
1 'polypeptide(L)'
;QGGCLSEYEDSTPALPWRFAERNRLIAGLCQVVIVVEAGERSGSLITAQFALDEGREVWVVPGPFDEQRYAGSHRLINDGAKLLTEDFTRIETPSLTPVAAWFHEPESTFQALWERSGLEVSRVWEELERAKQNEWVVELAPHRYLWLGLSRDEGSDRSEVK
;
A
#
# COMPACT_ATOMS: atom_id res chain seq x y z
N GLN A 1 3.95 18.95 5.93
CA GLN A 1 2.50 19.10 5.93
C GLN A 1 1.88 17.73 6.10
N GLY A 2 0.80 17.62 6.88
CA GLY A 2 0.10 16.38 7.15
C GLY A 2 -1.41 16.61 7.09
N GLY A 3 -2.19 15.51 7.14
CA GLY A 3 -3.64 15.55 7.12
C GLY A 3 -4.22 14.44 7.99
N CYS A 4 -5.52 14.55 8.27
CA CYS A 4 -6.30 13.49 8.90
C CYS A 4 -7.25 12.90 7.86
N LEU A 5 -7.38 11.57 7.86
CA LEU A 5 -8.35 10.83 7.07
C LEU A 5 -9.31 10.12 8.01
N SER A 6 -10.61 10.30 7.79
CA SER A 6 -11.65 9.63 8.56
C SER A 6 -12.83 9.25 7.66
N GLU A 7 -13.46 8.12 7.93
CA GLU A 7 -14.74 7.72 7.35
C GLU A 7 -15.92 8.16 8.23
N TYR A 8 -15.62 8.74 9.38
CA TYR A 8 -16.63 9.21 10.32
C TYR A 8 -16.67 10.73 10.34
N GLU A 9 -17.84 11.26 10.66
CA GLU A 9 -18.01 12.69 10.93
C GLU A 9 -17.26 13.11 12.21
N ASP A 10 -16.82 14.36 12.29
CA ASP A 10 -16.02 14.90 13.39
C ASP A 10 -16.65 14.73 14.77
N SER A 11 -17.99 14.75 14.85
CA SER A 11 -18.76 14.58 16.10
C SER A 11 -18.92 13.12 16.54
N THR A 12 -18.43 12.16 15.76
CA THR A 12 -18.65 10.75 16.02
C THR A 12 -17.83 10.28 17.23
N PRO A 13 -18.47 9.71 18.29
CA PRO A 13 -17.76 9.30 19.50
C PRO A 13 -16.79 8.14 19.22
N ALA A 14 -15.62 8.16 19.88
CA ALA A 14 -14.64 7.08 19.83
C ALA A 14 -15.14 5.85 20.59
N LEU A 15 -15.43 4.76 19.88
CA LEU A 15 -15.83 3.47 20.44
C LEU A 15 -14.76 2.41 20.18
N PRO A 16 -14.55 1.44 21.09
CA PRO A 16 -13.46 0.45 20.97
C PRO A 16 -13.45 -0.31 19.65
N TRP A 17 -14.60 -0.72 19.13
CA TRP A 17 -14.69 -1.44 17.86
C TRP A 17 -14.31 -0.61 16.63
N ARG A 18 -14.48 0.72 16.69
CA ARG A 18 -14.07 1.62 15.60
C ARG A 18 -12.57 1.70 15.40
N PHE A 19 -11.79 1.42 16.46
CA PHE A 19 -10.35 1.31 16.32
C PHE A 19 -9.95 0.10 15.48
N ALA A 20 -10.65 -1.01 15.63
CA ALA A 20 -10.44 -2.19 14.80
C ALA A 20 -10.87 -1.92 13.34
N GLU A 21 -12.04 -1.31 13.13
CA GLU A 21 -12.50 -0.94 11.78
C GLU A 21 -11.53 0.03 11.08
N ARG A 22 -11.02 1.05 11.78
CA ARG A 22 -10.05 1.97 11.23
C ARG A 22 -8.78 1.27 10.74
N ASN A 23 -8.37 0.16 11.34
CA ASN A 23 -7.14 -0.55 10.99
C ASN A 23 -7.16 -1.04 9.53
N ARG A 24 -8.32 -1.31 8.94
CA ARG A 24 -8.43 -1.62 7.51
C ARG A 24 -7.98 -0.46 6.62
N LEU A 25 -8.24 0.79 7.04
CA LEU A 25 -7.75 1.97 6.30
C LEU A 25 -6.23 2.07 6.36
N ILE A 26 -5.64 1.79 7.54
CA ILE A 26 -4.19 1.78 7.71
C ILE A 26 -3.59 0.71 6.78
N ALA A 27 -4.12 -0.51 6.81
CA ALA A 27 -3.66 -1.59 5.96
C ALA A 27 -3.85 -1.28 4.46
N GLY A 28 -5.02 -0.73 4.08
CA GLY A 28 -5.34 -0.39 2.69
C GLY A 28 -4.47 0.72 2.09
N LEU A 29 -4.05 1.68 2.92
CA LEU A 29 -3.16 2.78 2.50
C LEU A 29 -1.68 2.38 2.43
N CYS A 30 -1.32 1.25 3.04
CA CYS A 30 0.06 0.77 3.06
C CYS A 30 0.29 -0.27 1.96
N GLN A 31 1.49 -0.33 1.43
CA GLN A 31 1.93 -1.41 0.54
C GLN A 31 2.44 -2.61 1.33
N VAL A 32 3.07 -2.33 2.46
CA VAL A 32 3.66 -3.31 3.36
C VAL A 32 3.27 -2.95 4.78
N VAL A 33 2.91 -3.94 5.56
CA VAL A 33 2.70 -3.81 7.01
C VAL A 33 3.83 -4.53 7.73
N ILE A 34 4.56 -3.81 8.58
CA ILE A 34 5.63 -4.37 9.39
C ILE A 34 5.14 -4.52 10.84
N VAL A 35 5.10 -5.75 11.32
CA VAL A 35 4.77 -6.06 12.71
C VAL A 35 6.07 -6.20 13.51
N VAL A 36 6.36 -5.22 14.34
CA VAL A 36 7.58 -5.20 15.17
C VAL A 36 7.45 -6.15 16.35
N GLU A 37 6.30 -6.10 17.03
CA GLU A 37 5.99 -6.94 18.18
C GLU A 37 4.47 -7.15 18.26
N ALA A 38 4.03 -8.37 18.43
CA ALA A 38 2.64 -8.70 18.66
C ALA A 38 2.48 -9.90 19.60
N GLY A 39 1.83 -9.69 20.71
CA GLY A 39 1.36 -10.79 21.56
C GLY A 39 0.13 -11.45 20.94
N GLU A 40 -0.31 -12.57 21.53
CA GLU A 40 -1.39 -13.43 21.01
C GLU A 40 -2.73 -12.70 20.79
N ARG A 41 -2.99 -11.65 21.58
CA ARG A 41 -4.23 -10.84 21.50
C ARG A 41 -3.95 -9.38 21.09
N SER A 42 -2.87 -9.13 20.39
CA SER A 42 -2.49 -7.78 19.99
C SER A 42 -3.41 -7.24 18.89
N GLY A 43 -3.79 -5.96 19.01
CA GLY A 43 -4.50 -5.24 17.95
C GLY A 43 -3.71 -5.14 16.64
N SER A 44 -2.38 -5.28 16.68
CA SER A 44 -1.52 -5.33 15.49
C SER A 44 -1.84 -6.51 14.59
N LEU A 45 -2.32 -7.65 15.17
CA LEU A 45 -2.73 -8.82 14.39
C LEU A 45 -3.96 -8.52 13.54
N ILE A 46 -4.86 -7.66 14.02
CA ILE A 46 -6.05 -7.22 13.24
C ILE A 46 -5.60 -6.43 12.01
N THR A 47 -4.63 -5.53 12.18
CA THR A 47 -4.09 -4.75 11.05
C THR A 47 -3.35 -5.66 10.06
N ALA A 48 -2.56 -6.62 10.57
CA ALA A 48 -1.88 -7.60 9.73
C ALA A 48 -2.87 -8.45 8.93
N GLN A 49 -3.98 -8.88 9.57
CA GLN A 49 -5.02 -9.64 8.89
C GLN A 49 -5.68 -8.84 7.77
N PHE A 50 -6.07 -7.58 8.02
CA PHE A 50 -6.59 -6.72 6.96
C PHE A 50 -5.60 -6.53 5.80
N ALA A 51 -4.30 -6.42 6.11
CA ALA A 51 -3.28 -6.32 5.07
C ALA A 51 -3.22 -7.59 4.21
N LEU A 52 -3.25 -8.78 4.83
CA LEU A 52 -3.29 -10.05 4.10
C LEU A 52 -4.57 -10.20 3.26
N ASP A 53 -5.74 -9.85 3.82
CA ASP A 53 -7.02 -9.91 3.13
C ASP A 53 -7.07 -8.96 1.91
N GLU A 54 -6.30 -7.86 1.98
CA GLU A 54 -6.12 -6.88 0.90
C GLU A 54 -4.96 -7.24 -0.05
N GLY A 55 -4.35 -8.42 0.10
CA GLY A 55 -3.22 -8.87 -0.72
C GLY A 55 -1.94 -8.04 -0.51
N ARG A 56 -1.81 -7.38 0.65
CA ARG A 56 -0.60 -6.63 1.00
C ARG A 56 0.44 -7.54 1.63
N GLU A 57 1.69 -7.19 1.51
CA GLU A 57 2.76 -7.90 2.18
C GLU A 57 2.77 -7.61 3.68
N VAL A 58 2.92 -8.68 4.48
CA VAL A 58 3.13 -8.57 5.91
C VAL A 58 4.52 -9.08 6.26
N TRP A 59 5.29 -8.24 6.91
CA TRP A 59 6.63 -8.54 7.39
C TRP A 59 6.66 -8.53 8.91
N VAL A 60 7.41 -9.44 9.51
CA VAL A 60 7.46 -9.60 10.98
C VAL A 60 8.89 -9.54 11.46
N VAL A 61 9.15 -8.67 12.42
CA VAL A 61 10.43 -8.64 13.12
C VAL A 61 10.49 -9.87 14.04
N PRO A 62 11.54 -10.71 13.92
CA PRO A 62 11.70 -11.87 14.78
C PRO A 62 11.96 -11.46 16.24
N GLY A 63 11.39 -12.19 17.16
CA GLY A 63 11.63 -12.01 18.59
C GLY A 63 11.96 -13.33 19.30
N PRO A 64 12.37 -13.29 20.58
CA PRO A 64 12.65 -14.47 21.36
C PRO A 64 11.45 -15.42 21.38
N PHE A 65 11.69 -16.72 21.17
CA PHE A 65 10.63 -17.73 21.01
C PHE A 65 9.88 -18.02 22.31
N ASP A 66 10.50 -17.76 23.45
CA ASP A 66 9.99 -18.03 24.80
C ASP A 66 9.26 -16.82 25.43
N GLU A 67 9.19 -15.69 24.72
CA GLU A 67 8.50 -14.50 25.19
C GLU A 67 7.08 -14.38 24.63
N GLN A 68 6.08 -14.38 25.53
CA GLN A 68 4.66 -14.31 25.15
C GLN A 68 4.29 -13.04 24.35
N ARG A 69 5.06 -11.94 24.50
CA ARG A 69 4.82 -10.72 23.73
C ARG A 69 5.09 -10.88 22.23
N TYR A 70 5.79 -11.93 21.82
CA TYR A 70 6.04 -12.28 20.41
C TYR A 70 5.18 -13.45 19.90
N ALA A 71 4.31 -14.02 20.74
CA ALA A 71 3.51 -15.20 20.35
C ALA A 71 2.65 -14.95 19.10
N GLY A 72 2.05 -13.76 18.98
CA GLY A 72 1.32 -13.35 17.79
C GLY A 72 2.23 -13.12 16.58
N SER A 73 3.43 -12.55 16.79
CA SER A 73 4.44 -12.40 15.74
C SER A 73 4.86 -13.77 15.19
N HIS A 74 5.12 -14.74 16.05
CA HIS A 74 5.49 -16.10 15.64
C HIS A 74 4.35 -16.78 14.88
N ARG A 75 3.09 -16.57 15.32
CA ARG A 75 1.92 -17.07 14.60
C ARG A 75 1.85 -16.50 13.19
N LEU A 76 2.00 -15.20 13.01
CA LEU A 76 2.01 -14.57 11.68
C LEU A 76 3.09 -15.16 10.77
N ILE A 77 4.30 -15.43 11.30
CA ILE A 77 5.38 -16.07 10.54
C ILE A 77 4.98 -17.47 10.10
N ASN A 78 4.38 -18.27 11.01
CA ASN A 78 3.89 -19.62 10.69
C ASN A 78 2.75 -19.60 9.67
N ASP A 79 1.92 -18.54 9.68
CA ASP A 79 0.81 -18.33 8.74
C ASP A 79 1.30 -17.75 7.39
N GLY A 80 2.63 -17.59 7.20
CA GLY A 80 3.26 -17.22 5.93
C GLY A 80 3.69 -15.77 5.81
N ALA A 81 3.62 -14.97 6.88
CA ALA A 81 4.20 -13.63 6.87
C ALA A 81 5.72 -13.70 6.69
N LYS A 82 6.27 -12.75 5.94
CA LYS A 82 7.71 -12.70 5.66
C LYS A 82 8.50 -12.31 6.91
N LEU A 83 9.61 -12.97 7.14
CA LEU A 83 10.53 -12.60 8.21
C LEU A 83 11.33 -11.35 7.81
N LEU A 84 11.28 -10.31 8.64
CA LEU A 84 12.11 -9.14 8.47
C LEU A 84 13.50 -9.40 9.06
N THR A 85 14.49 -9.55 8.18
CA THR A 85 15.91 -9.63 8.53
C THR A 85 16.58 -8.26 8.34
N GLU A 86 17.89 -8.17 8.49
CA GLU A 86 18.63 -6.90 8.38
C GLU A 86 18.51 -6.18 7.02
N ASP A 87 18.01 -6.87 6.01
CA ASP A 87 17.94 -6.35 4.65
C ASP A 87 16.61 -5.64 4.35
N PHE A 88 16.43 -4.46 4.93
CA PHE A 88 15.31 -3.57 4.62
C PHE A 88 15.24 -3.15 3.14
N THR A 89 16.33 -3.35 2.38
CA THR A 89 16.38 -3.00 0.96
C THR A 89 15.54 -3.92 0.09
N ARG A 90 15.13 -5.09 0.61
CA ARG A 90 14.24 -6.03 -0.07
C ARG A 90 12.75 -5.75 0.10
N ILE A 91 12.38 -4.81 0.96
CA ILE A 91 11.05 -4.22 0.87
C ILE A 91 11.12 -3.36 -0.39
N GLU A 92 10.82 -3.98 -1.51
CA GLU A 92 10.47 -3.22 -2.71
C GLU A 92 9.21 -2.43 -2.33
N THR A 93 9.43 -1.25 -1.70
CA THR A 93 8.42 -0.23 -1.83
C THR A 93 8.31 -0.05 -3.33
N PRO A 94 7.17 -0.37 -3.96
CA PRO A 94 6.97 0.04 -5.34
C PRO A 94 7.35 1.51 -5.29
N SER A 95 8.39 1.87 -5.96
CA SER A 95 8.74 3.25 -6.19
C SER A 95 7.41 3.87 -6.56
N LEU A 96 6.88 4.77 -5.71
CA LEU A 96 5.82 5.65 -6.14
C LEU A 96 6.31 6.08 -7.50
N THR A 97 5.71 5.52 -8.55
CA THR A 97 6.21 5.75 -9.90
C THR A 97 6.39 7.24 -9.95
N PRO A 98 7.50 7.78 -10.45
CA PRO A 98 7.71 9.23 -10.48
C PRO A 98 6.43 9.95 -10.91
N VAL A 99 5.64 9.29 -11.75
CA VAL A 99 4.33 9.69 -12.24
C VAL A 99 3.31 9.94 -11.13
N ALA A 100 3.22 9.09 -10.09
CA ALA A 100 2.27 9.28 -8.99
C ALA A 100 2.50 10.61 -8.25
N ALA A 101 3.76 11.00 -8.09
CA ALA A 101 4.14 12.25 -7.44
C ALA A 101 3.76 13.50 -8.26
N TRP A 102 3.52 13.36 -9.56
CA TRP A 102 3.14 14.47 -10.43
C TRP A 102 1.65 14.80 -10.38
N PHE A 103 0.81 13.84 -9.94
CA PHE A 103 -0.62 14.03 -9.78
C PHE A 103 -0.93 14.59 -8.39
N HIS A 104 -1.10 15.91 -8.28
CA HIS A 104 -1.60 16.56 -7.07
C HIS A 104 -3.12 16.52 -6.99
N GLU A 105 -3.77 16.39 -8.14
CA GLU A 105 -5.20 16.18 -8.32
C GLU A 105 -5.40 14.92 -9.16
N PRO A 106 -6.54 14.23 -9.04
CA PRO A 106 -6.80 13.01 -9.79
C PRO A 106 -6.70 13.22 -11.29
N GLU A 107 -7.13 14.37 -11.78
CA GLU A 107 -7.09 14.75 -13.18
C GLU A 107 -6.05 15.85 -13.43
N SER A 108 -5.18 15.65 -14.42
CA SER A 108 -4.11 16.60 -14.74
C SER A 108 -3.85 16.65 -16.24
N THR A 109 -3.40 17.84 -16.71
CA THR A 109 -2.94 18.00 -18.08
C THR A 109 -1.49 17.58 -18.25
N PHE A 110 -1.09 17.19 -19.47
CA PHE A 110 0.32 16.89 -19.77
C PHE A 110 1.27 18.01 -19.35
N GLN A 111 0.90 19.25 -19.64
CA GLN A 111 1.73 20.41 -19.28
C GLN A 111 1.94 20.49 -17.77
N ALA A 112 0.89 20.33 -16.96
CA ALA A 112 0.99 20.37 -15.51
C ALA A 112 1.87 19.22 -14.96
N LEU A 113 1.75 18.02 -15.56
CA LEU A 113 2.58 16.87 -15.19
C LEU A 113 4.05 17.10 -15.55
N TRP A 114 4.31 17.64 -16.73
CA TRP A 114 5.66 17.97 -17.17
C TRP A 114 6.32 19.03 -16.27
N GLU A 115 5.64 20.13 -16.00
CA GLU A 115 6.14 21.18 -15.11
C GLU A 115 6.47 20.65 -13.70
N ARG A 116 5.63 19.76 -13.17
CA ARG A 116 5.83 19.15 -11.84
C ARG A 116 6.93 18.08 -11.83
N SER A 117 7.11 17.38 -12.94
CA SER A 117 8.12 16.31 -13.02
C SER A 117 9.54 16.84 -12.99
N GLY A 118 9.78 18.03 -13.51
CA GLY A 118 11.11 18.58 -13.72
C GLY A 118 11.98 17.81 -14.72
N LEU A 119 11.38 16.91 -15.49
CA LEU A 119 12.05 16.03 -16.46
C LEU A 119 11.95 16.61 -17.88
N GLU A 120 12.75 16.06 -18.78
CA GLU A 120 12.59 16.31 -20.22
C GLU A 120 11.26 15.73 -20.73
N VAL A 121 10.66 16.37 -21.73
CA VAL A 121 9.37 16.00 -22.31
C VAL A 121 9.33 14.53 -22.74
N SER A 122 10.41 14.03 -23.38
CA SER A 122 10.52 12.62 -23.79
C SER A 122 10.38 11.63 -22.64
N ARG A 123 11.02 11.94 -21.51
CA ARG A 123 10.97 11.11 -20.30
C ARG A 123 9.58 11.12 -19.67
N VAL A 124 8.90 12.25 -19.65
CA VAL A 124 7.52 12.34 -19.14
C VAL A 124 6.59 11.48 -19.98
N TRP A 125 6.76 11.50 -21.31
CA TRP A 125 5.99 10.63 -22.20
C TRP A 125 6.25 9.15 -21.95
N GLU A 126 7.51 8.74 -21.84
CA GLU A 126 7.88 7.34 -21.55
C GLU A 126 7.25 6.84 -20.24
N GLU A 127 7.31 7.65 -19.18
CA GLU A 127 6.74 7.28 -17.87
C GLU A 127 5.19 7.26 -17.89
N LEU A 128 4.56 8.20 -18.60
CA LEU A 128 3.10 8.19 -18.76
C LEU A 128 2.63 7.00 -19.59
N GLU A 129 3.32 6.64 -20.68
CA GLU A 129 2.99 5.46 -21.47
C GLU A 129 3.17 4.17 -20.64
N ARG A 130 4.21 4.08 -19.82
CA ARG A 130 4.39 2.97 -18.88
C ARG A 130 3.25 2.92 -17.86
N ALA A 131 2.85 4.08 -17.31
CA ALA A 131 1.74 4.15 -16.36
C ALA A 131 0.40 3.79 -17.00
N LYS A 132 0.18 4.11 -18.27
CA LYS A 132 -1.01 3.69 -19.03
C LYS A 132 -1.01 2.18 -19.26
N GLN A 133 0.14 1.58 -19.62
CA GLN A 133 0.29 0.13 -19.81
C GLN A 133 0.01 -0.66 -18.52
N ASN A 134 0.32 -0.08 -17.36
CA ASN A 134 0.05 -0.68 -16.05
C ASN A 134 -1.34 -0.28 -15.49
N GLU A 135 -2.18 0.36 -16.28
CA GLU A 135 -3.53 0.80 -15.88
C GLU A 135 -3.55 1.75 -14.66
N TRP A 136 -2.44 2.41 -14.38
CA TRP A 136 -2.37 3.41 -13.29
C TRP A 136 -2.88 4.78 -13.71
N VAL A 137 -2.84 5.05 -15.01
CA VAL A 137 -3.26 6.30 -15.62
C VAL A 137 -4.14 6.01 -16.82
N VAL A 138 -5.23 6.74 -16.97
CA VAL A 138 -6.09 6.75 -18.16
C VAL A 138 -6.03 8.12 -18.83
N GLU A 139 -5.91 8.14 -20.13
CA GLU A 139 -6.06 9.35 -20.95
C GLU A 139 -7.55 9.59 -21.25
N LEU A 140 -8.10 10.64 -20.65
CA LEU A 140 -9.53 11.01 -20.81
C LEU A 140 -9.80 11.75 -22.13
N ALA A 141 -8.82 12.56 -22.55
CA ALA A 141 -8.84 13.35 -23.77
C ALA A 141 -7.39 13.65 -24.16
N PRO A 142 -7.10 14.14 -25.37
CA PRO A 142 -5.74 14.49 -25.76
C PRO A 142 -5.06 15.35 -24.70
N HIS A 143 -3.95 14.85 -24.17
CA HIS A 143 -3.14 15.50 -23.13
C HIS A 143 -3.82 15.72 -21.77
N ARG A 144 -4.92 14.99 -21.47
CA ARG A 144 -5.57 15.00 -20.16
C ARG A 144 -5.57 13.58 -19.56
N TYR A 145 -5.03 13.44 -18.38
CA TYR A 145 -4.78 12.17 -17.74
C TYR A 145 -5.48 12.09 -16.38
N LEU A 146 -6.05 10.93 -16.08
CA LEU A 146 -6.64 10.60 -14.78
C LEU A 146 -5.75 9.58 -14.08
N TRP A 147 -5.37 9.85 -12.85
CA TRP A 147 -4.69 8.91 -11.99
C TRP A 147 -5.68 7.93 -11.36
N LEU A 148 -5.54 6.64 -11.63
CA LEU A 148 -6.38 5.56 -11.08
C LEU A 148 -5.78 4.93 -9.81
N GLY A 149 -4.53 5.25 -9.50
CA GLY A 149 -3.78 4.55 -8.48
C GLY A 149 -2.97 3.38 -9.03
N LEU A 150 -2.25 2.70 -8.17
CA LEU A 150 -1.54 1.47 -8.55
C LEU A 150 -2.57 0.36 -8.66
N SER A 151 -2.70 -0.27 -9.83
CA SER A 151 -3.56 -1.44 -9.98
C SER A 151 -3.01 -2.58 -9.12
N ARG A 152 -3.90 -3.37 -8.55
CA ARG A 152 -3.53 -4.64 -7.92
C ARG A 152 -3.01 -5.55 -9.01
N ASP A 153 -1.82 -6.11 -8.84
CA ASP A 153 -1.39 -7.26 -9.62
C ASP A 153 -2.39 -8.40 -9.40
N GLU A 154 -3.31 -8.57 -10.32
CA GLU A 154 -4.02 -9.83 -10.52
C GLU A 154 -3.04 -10.83 -11.17
N GLY A 155 -1.95 -11.10 -10.44
CA GLY A 155 -0.90 -12.04 -10.83
C GLY A 155 -0.97 -13.31 -10.01
N SER A 156 -2.04 -14.11 -10.17
CA SER A 156 -1.93 -15.58 -10.13
C SER A 156 -3.33 -16.20 -10.11
N ASP A 157 -3.77 -16.70 -11.14
CA ASP A 157 -4.30 -18.04 -11.35
C ASP A 157 -5.12 -18.12 -12.63
N ARG A 158 -4.42 -18.22 -13.76
CA ARG A 158 -4.99 -18.81 -14.96
C ARG A 158 -4.08 -19.93 -15.42
N SER A 159 -4.02 -20.98 -14.65
CA SER A 159 -3.58 -22.28 -15.18
C SER A 159 -4.34 -23.40 -14.49
N GLU A 160 -4.99 -24.16 -15.34
CA GLU A 160 -5.57 -25.48 -15.14
C GLU A 160 -7.04 -25.59 -14.79
N VAL A 161 -7.85 -25.42 -15.84
CA VAL A 161 -8.98 -26.31 -16.05
C VAL A 161 -8.77 -27.00 -17.42
N LYS A 162 -8.32 -28.22 -17.35
CA LYS A 162 -8.55 -29.26 -18.33
C LYS A 162 -9.24 -30.42 -17.67
#